data_faf03a0a15512b7aec2901dfd0bdefe5
#
_entry.id   faf03a0a15512b7aec2901dfd0bdefe5
#
_cell.length_a   1.000
_cell.length_b   1.000
_cell.length_c   1.000
_cell.angle_alpha   90.00
_cell.angle_beta   90.00
_cell.angle_gamma   90.00
#
_symmetry.space_group_name_H-M   'P 1'
#
loop_
_entity.id
_entity.type
_entity.pdbx_description
1 polymer ?
#
loop_
_entity_poly.entity_id
_entity_poly.type
_entity_poly.pdbx_seq_one_letter_code
_entity_poly.pdbx_strand_id
1 'polypeptide(L)'
;MREQVHARNWFVGLWALLLLAKIVLAARLPLFVDEAFYWQEGQHLAWAYSDLPGLTAWMTRLGVAVGGNTTLALRAPFLLVAAALPWLVARITAREFDRVQGWRAGLFTMLLPLAGTLGVLAVPDAMMTFATLLCMDAGARLLRSVSATAALELAVGLATGALSHYRFLAVLGVGFMVLLLLPQGRRALRDPRVMIAIAFGLAAWTPLAAWNLGNADAGLRFQLVDRHPWTFHADGAWFLLTQAALVTPLLFVALLQSAWRHRGDPMPVARYFAWLGVLVVAGFFGLGFFADTERISYHWPLPGYVALLPLLPSVLQRWPRWLRVATTTLACAGLLAMLGYYAAASIPALRAQVAGEKGYPHNFAGWTPLAAAVRDLRASMPADTRIVADNFKAGAELGFALGDANIAVLPHPLNVKHGRAPQLRLWGLDAIDRSHFGAHPLLLVVGASEVELKNLPAQYHALCARLGPLPPPRVVNVDHGSQRFLLFALDGEKPAGACTTPAMAWIDEPLGGDRVDGTFDVAGWAFKDGVGLDAVEILLDGSPVAHAVYGLDNAGPKRFWPISDDPHHPRVGFRAHVDASRMTGGRHWLGLRLRGSDGSVEDWSEQPVEIVR
;
A
#
# COMPACT_ATOMS: atom_id res chain seq x y z
N MET A 1 36.43 8.04 -24.88
CA MET A 1 36.35 6.57 -24.73
C MET A 1 36.45 6.12 -23.26
N ARG A 2 37.42 6.55 -22.46
CA ARG A 2 37.55 6.15 -21.03
C ARG A 2 36.34 6.55 -20.17
N GLU A 3 35.81 7.77 -20.34
CA GLU A 3 34.66 8.26 -19.59
C GLU A 3 33.36 7.45 -19.88
N GLN A 4 33.16 7.09 -21.15
CA GLN A 4 32.04 6.27 -21.57
C GLN A 4 32.11 4.85 -20.96
N VAL A 5 33.27 4.22 -20.96
CA VAL A 5 33.46 2.90 -20.35
C VAL A 5 33.21 2.97 -18.84
N HIS A 6 33.72 4.01 -18.18
CA HIS A 6 33.52 4.21 -16.75
C HIS A 6 32.03 4.41 -16.39
N ALA A 7 31.33 5.29 -17.10
CA ALA A 7 29.91 5.52 -16.88
C ALA A 7 29.07 4.25 -17.12
N ARG A 8 29.37 3.47 -18.16
CA ARG A 8 28.72 2.17 -18.43
C ARG A 8 28.97 1.17 -17.29
N ASN A 9 30.20 1.06 -16.83
CA ASN A 9 30.55 0.07 -15.80
C ASN A 9 29.83 0.39 -14.47
N TRP A 10 29.74 1.66 -14.07
CA TRP A 10 28.93 2.08 -12.92
C TRP A 10 27.45 1.78 -13.10
N PHE A 11 26.90 2.06 -14.28
CA PHE A 11 25.51 1.76 -14.59
C PHE A 11 25.22 0.25 -14.49
N VAL A 12 26.02 -0.58 -15.16
CA VAL A 12 25.81 -2.05 -15.16
C VAL A 12 26.01 -2.64 -13.78
N GLY A 13 27.06 -2.19 -13.05
CA GLY A 13 27.34 -2.65 -11.69
C GLY A 13 26.21 -2.33 -10.72
N LEU A 14 25.71 -1.08 -10.72
CA LEU A 14 24.58 -0.70 -9.87
C LEU A 14 23.29 -1.42 -10.29
N TRP A 15 23.06 -1.57 -11.61
CA TRP A 15 21.88 -2.27 -12.12
C TRP A 15 21.85 -3.73 -11.62
N ALA A 16 22.96 -4.45 -11.74
CA ALA A 16 23.06 -5.84 -11.31
C ALA A 16 22.88 -5.97 -9.78
N LEU A 17 23.54 -5.10 -9.00
CA LEU A 17 23.43 -5.09 -7.54
C LEU A 17 22.00 -4.78 -7.09
N LEU A 18 21.38 -3.74 -7.67
CA LEU A 18 20.01 -3.35 -7.33
C LEU A 18 19.01 -4.42 -7.73
N LEU A 19 19.16 -5.04 -8.91
CA LEU A 19 18.29 -6.13 -9.35
C LEU A 19 18.37 -7.32 -8.38
N LEU A 20 19.57 -7.71 -7.97
CA LEU A 20 19.76 -8.78 -6.98
C LEU A 20 19.10 -8.44 -5.64
N ALA A 21 19.32 -7.22 -5.14
CA ALA A 21 18.69 -6.75 -3.90
C ALA A 21 17.15 -6.78 -3.99
N LYS A 22 16.59 -6.33 -5.12
CA LYS A 22 15.14 -6.35 -5.38
C LYS A 22 14.58 -7.77 -5.47
N ILE A 23 15.30 -8.72 -6.07
CA ILE A 23 14.89 -10.14 -6.12
C ILE A 23 14.83 -10.70 -4.70
N VAL A 24 15.85 -10.44 -3.86
CA VAL A 24 15.86 -10.91 -2.47
C VAL A 24 14.71 -10.30 -1.67
N LEU A 25 14.47 -8.99 -1.81
CA LEU A 25 13.36 -8.32 -1.15
C LEU A 25 12.00 -8.86 -1.64
N ALA A 26 11.82 -9.02 -2.95
CA ALA A 26 10.58 -9.54 -3.53
C ALA A 26 10.27 -10.97 -3.07
N ALA A 27 11.29 -11.77 -2.77
CA ALA A 27 11.12 -13.12 -2.25
C ALA A 27 10.78 -13.17 -0.75
N ARG A 28 11.26 -12.20 0.05
CA ARG A 28 11.17 -12.23 1.52
C ARG A 28 10.09 -11.32 2.09
N LEU A 29 9.81 -10.21 1.42
CA LEU A 29 8.79 -9.25 1.87
C LEU A 29 7.40 -9.90 1.80
N PRO A 30 6.61 -9.92 2.89
CA PRO A 30 5.22 -10.36 2.84
C PRO A 30 4.44 -9.65 1.75
N LEU A 31 3.30 -10.19 1.34
CA LEU A 31 2.47 -9.51 0.38
C LEU A 31 2.00 -8.16 0.94
N PHE A 32 1.88 -7.20 0.05
CA PHE A 32 1.19 -5.96 0.31
C PHE A 32 -0.30 -6.17 0.02
N VAL A 33 -1.17 -5.65 0.83
CA VAL A 33 -2.62 -5.92 0.73
C VAL A 33 -3.22 -5.71 -0.66
N ASP A 34 -2.74 -4.73 -1.43
CA ASP A 34 -3.20 -4.54 -2.80
C ASP A 34 -2.69 -5.65 -3.74
N GLU A 35 -1.45 -6.16 -3.53
CA GLU A 35 -0.94 -7.30 -4.31
C GLU A 35 -1.78 -8.56 -4.09
N ALA A 36 -2.22 -8.80 -2.85
CA ALA A 36 -3.09 -9.93 -2.53
C ALA A 36 -4.43 -9.81 -3.26
N PHE A 37 -4.99 -8.60 -3.35
CA PHE A 37 -6.22 -8.37 -4.10
C PHE A 37 -6.00 -8.50 -5.62
N TYR A 38 -4.87 -7.99 -6.17
CA TYR A 38 -4.53 -8.19 -7.59
C TYR A 38 -4.25 -9.66 -7.92
N TRP A 39 -3.74 -10.45 -6.97
CA TRP A 39 -3.68 -11.90 -7.12
C TRP A 39 -5.08 -12.49 -7.21
N GLN A 40 -6.02 -12.08 -6.34
CA GLN A 40 -7.40 -12.54 -6.37
C GLN A 40 -8.09 -12.18 -7.69
N GLU A 41 -7.89 -10.96 -8.21
CA GLU A 41 -8.31 -10.54 -9.55
C GLU A 41 -7.71 -11.46 -10.64
N GLY A 42 -6.43 -11.82 -10.51
CA GLY A 42 -5.76 -12.77 -11.41
C GLY A 42 -6.32 -14.18 -11.38
N GLN A 43 -6.99 -14.61 -10.30
CA GLN A 43 -7.73 -15.87 -10.26
C GLN A 43 -9.11 -15.76 -10.94
N HIS A 44 -9.70 -14.55 -11.00
CA HIS A 44 -10.97 -14.24 -11.63
C HIS A 44 -10.75 -13.36 -12.87
N LEU A 45 -10.06 -13.90 -13.89
CA LEU A 45 -9.62 -13.13 -15.06
C LEU A 45 -10.77 -12.38 -15.73
N ALA A 46 -10.60 -11.07 -15.87
CA ALA A 46 -11.48 -10.16 -16.59
C ALA A 46 -10.68 -9.11 -17.36
N TRP A 47 -11.34 -8.36 -18.24
CA TRP A 47 -10.72 -7.28 -18.99
C TRP A 47 -10.51 -6.00 -18.16
N ALA A 48 -11.34 -5.81 -17.14
CA ALA A 48 -11.24 -4.70 -16.20
C ALA A 48 -11.90 -5.09 -14.87
N TYR A 49 -11.59 -4.35 -13.82
CA TYR A 49 -12.06 -4.52 -12.45
C TYR A 49 -12.56 -3.18 -11.88
N SER A 50 -13.15 -3.23 -10.69
CA SER A 50 -13.75 -2.03 -10.07
C SER A 50 -12.75 -0.92 -9.74
N ASP A 51 -11.49 -1.23 -9.61
CA ASP A 51 -10.44 -0.30 -9.22
C ASP A 51 -9.37 -0.09 -10.29
N LEU A 52 -9.10 -1.09 -11.14
CA LEU A 52 -8.04 -1.09 -12.16
C LEU A 52 -8.47 -1.73 -13.48
N PRO A 53 -7.82 -1.36 -14.61
CA PRO A 53 -7.81 -2.16 -15.83
C PRO A 53 -7.09 -3.50 -15.61
N GLY A 54 -7.28 -4.46 -16.53
CA GLY A 54 -6.89 -5.85 -16.34
C GLY A 54 -5.39 -6.20 -16.30
N LEU A 55 -4.50 -5.32 -16.79
CA LEU A 55 -3.09 -5.70 -17.01
C LEU A 55 -2.36 -6.14 -15.73
N THR A 56 -2.60 -5.48 -14.59
CA THR A 56 -1.98 -5.85 -13.32
C THR A 56 -2.37 -7.26 -12.90
N ALA A 57 -3.67 -7.59 -12.96
CA ALA A 57 -4.18 -8.92 -12.67
C ALA A 57 -3.66 -9.99 -13.63
N TRP A 58 -3.55 -9.69 -14.93
CA TRP A 58 -2.99 -10.62 -15.91
C TRP A 58 -1.51 -10.91 -15.65
N MET A 59 -0.74 -9.89 -15.24
CA MET A 59 0.68 -10.06 -14.92
C MET A 59 0.89 -10.86 -13.64
N THR A 60 0.08 -10.64 -12.60
CA THR A 60 0.12 -11.47 -11.38
C THR A 60 -0.24 -12.92 -11.69
N ARG A 61 -1.29 -13.14 -12.51
CA ARG A 61 -1.68 -14.47 -12.99
C ARG A 61 -0.58 -15.16 -13.77
N LEU A 62 0.07 -14.46 -14.70
CA LEU A 62 1.20 -14.97 -15.47
C LEU A 62 2.34 -15.43 -14.56
N GLY A 63 2.73 -14.57 -13.59
CA GLY A 63 3.79 -14.89 -12.65
C GLY A 63 3.51 -16.15 -11.84
N VAL A 64 2.31 -16.23 -11.25
CA VAL A 64 1.87 -17.38 -10.45
C VAL A 64 1.71 -18.65 -11.31
N ALA A 65 1.22 -18.53 -12.53
CA ALA A 65 1.07 -19.68 -13.45
C ALA A 65 2.43 -20.30 -13.82
N VAL A 66 3.49 -19.49 -13.91
CA VAL A 66 4.84 -19.96 -14.27
C VAL A 66 5.65 -20.41 -13.04
N GLY A 67 5.57 -19.67 -11.95
CA GLY A 67 6.44 -19.87 -10.77
C GLY A 67 5.74 -20.40 -9.51
N GLY A 68 4.46 -20.77 -9.61
CA GLY A 68 3.65 -21.20 -8.46
C GLY A 68 3.16 -20.06 -7.58
N ASN A 69 2.35 -20.40 -6.57
CA ASN A 69 1.74 -19.40 -5.67
C ASN A 69 2.75 -18.92 -4.61
N THR A 70 3.73 -18.12 -5.04
CA THR A 70 4.76 -17.52 -4.20
C THR A 70 4.86 -16.01 -4.43
N THR A 71 5.32 -15.26 -3.42
CA THR A 71 5.51 -13.80 -3.53
C THR A 71 6.46 -13.41 -4.66
N LEU A 72 7.56 -14.15 -4.82
CA LEU A 72 8.53 -13.90 -5.89
C LEU A 72 7.92 -14.15 -7.28
N ALA A 73 7.20 -15.25 -7.46
CA ALA A 73 6.54 -15.58 -8.73
C ALA A 73 5.53 -14.50 -9.12
N LEU A 74 4.69 -14.08 -8.17
CA LEU A 74 3.72 -13.02 -8.37
C LEU A 74 4.39 -11.69 -8.80
N ARG A 75 5.55 -11.34 -8.21
CA ARG A 75 6.30 -10.11 -8.47
C ARG A 75 7.23 -10.18 -9.68
N ALA A 76 7.60 -11.37 -10.14
CA ALA A 76 8.62 -11.58 -11.19
C ALA A 76 8.34 -10.79 -12.48
N PRO A 77 7.12 -10.74 -13.05
CA PRO A 77 6.85 -9.94 -14.23
C PRO A 77 7.09 -8.44 -14.03
N PHE A 78 6.75 -7.92 -12.86
CA PHE A 78 6.96 -6.52 -12.50
C PHE A 78 8.45 -6.19 -12.29
N LEU A 79 9.21 -7.12 -11.69
CA LEU A 79 10.68 -7.02 -11.57
C LEU A 79 11.34 -6.96 -12.94
N LEU A 80 10.92 -7.80 -13.88
CA LEU A 80 11.48 -7.83 -15.25
C LEU A 80 11.23 -6.50 -15.96
N VAL A 81 9.99 -5.99 -15.91
CA VAL A 81 9.66 -4.69 -16.51
C VAL A 81 10.45 -3.57 -15.84
N ALA A 82 10.50 -3.54 -14.52
CA ALA A 82 11.23 -2.51 -13.79
C ALA A 82 12.75 -2.56 -14.05
N ALA A 83 13.33 -3.75 -14.28
CA ALA A 83 14.74 -3.91 -14.66
C ALA A 83 15.05 -3.31 -16.04
N ALA A 84 14.08 -3.25 -16.95
CA ALA A 84 14.24 -2.65 -18.26
C ALA A 84 14.19 -1.10 -18.25
N LEU A 85 13.56 -0.46 -17.27
CA LEU A 85 13.34 0.98 -17.24
C LEU A 85 14.63 1.81 -17.32
N PRO A 86 15.68 1.54 -16.51
CA PRO A 86 16.94 2.29 -16.59
C PRO A 86 17.64 2.15 -17.96
N TRP A 87 17.51 1.00 -18.60
CA TRP A 87 18.04 0.76 -19.95
C TRP A 87 17.29 1.55 -21.00
N LEU A 88 15.96 1.67 -20.88
CA LEU A 88 15.15 2.48 -21.78
C LEU A 88 15.52 3.96 -21.65
N VAL A 89 15.61 4.49 -20.43
CA VAL A 89 16.05 5.89 -20.21
C VAL A 89 17.45 6.13 -20.76
N ALA A 90 18.39 5.19 -20.50
CA ALA A 90 19.74 5.29 -21.04
C ALA A 90 19.76 5.30 -22.57
N ARG A 91 18.98 4.43 -23.22
CA ARG A 91 18.85 4.34 -24.67
C ARG A 91 18.24 5.60 -25.28
N ILE A 92 17.14 6.10 -24.70
CA ILE A 92 16.47 7.33 -25.13
C ILE A 92 17.45 8.49 -25.06
N THR A 93 18.12 8.68 -23.92
CA THR A 93 19.06 9.76 -23.69
C THR A 93 20.28 9.66 -24.61
N ALA A 94 20.82 8.45 -24.79
CA ALA A 94 21.99 8.22 -25.65
C ALA A 94 21.68 8.54 -27.13
N ARG A 95 20.47 8.30 -27.58
CA ARG A 95 20.04 8.60 -28.94
C ARG A 95 19.79 10.10 -29.16
N GLU A 96 19.23 10.78 -28.18
CA GLU A 96 18.85 12.20 -28.30
C GLU A 96 20.04 13.15 -28.03
N PHE A 97 20.97 12.76 -27.19
CA PHE A 97 22.11 13.58 -26.78
C PHE A 97 23.46 12.86 -27.05
N ASP A 98 23.95 12.06 -26.08
CA ASP A 98 25.17 11.27 -26.26
C ASP A 98 25.18 10.04 -25.33
N ARG A 99 26.10 9.08 -25.60
CA ARG A 99 26.19 7.83 -24.87
C ARG A 99 26.57 7.99 -23.39
N VAL A 100 27.37 9.00 -23.04
CA VAL A 100 27.79 9.24 -21.64
C VAL A 100 26.61 9.77 -20.84
N GLN A 101 25.89 10.72 -21.41
CA GLN A 101 24.65 11.23 -20.80
C GLN A 101 23.61 10.11 -20.69
N GLY A 102 23.52 9.21 -21.67
CA GLY A 102 22.66 8.03 -21.61
C GLY A 102 22.92 7.17 -20.37
N TRP A 103 24.17 6.75 -20.16
CA TRP A 103 24.52 5.95 -18.99
C TRP A 103 24.27 6.68 -17.66
N ARG A 104 24.53 7.98 -17.62
CA ARG A 104 24.26 8.81 -16.44
C ARG A 104 22.77 8.94 -16.15
N ALA A 105 21.94 9.18 -17.16
CA ALA A 105 20.48 9.26 -17.00
C ALA A 105 19.91 7.92 -16.50
N GLY A 106 20.36 6.79 -17.09
CA GLY A 106 20.00 5.46 -16.62
C GLY A 106 20.45 5.19 -15.17
N LEU A 107 21.65 5.66 -14.77
CA LEU A 107 22.12 5.58 -13.40
C LEU A 107 21.18 6.34 -12.45
N PHE A 108 20.82 7.57 -12.78
CA PHE A 108 19.90 8.38 -11.96
C PHE A 108 18.47 7.85 -11.98
N THR A 109 18.05 7.06 -12.97
CA THR A 109 16.79 6.31 -12.92
C THR A 109 16.78 5.32 -11.78
N MET A 110 17.89 4.62 -11.55
CA MET A 110 18.03 3.69 -10.43
C MET A 110 18.18 4.40 -9.08
N LEU A 111 18.88 5.54 -9.06
CA LEU A 111 19.10 6.34 -7.85
C LEU A 111 17.88 7.19 -7.44
N LEU A 112 16.91 7.41 -8.34
CA LEU A 112 15.63 8.00 -7.98
C LEU A 112 14.84 6.99 -7.13
N PRO A 113 14.64 7.21 -5.82
CA PRO A 113 14.14 6.17 -4.91
C PRO A 113 12.83 5.54 -5.38
N LEU A 114 11.90 6.36 -5.88
CA LEU A 114 10.61 5.90 -6.41
C LEU A 114 10.77 4.98 -7.64
N ALA A 115 11.69 5.28 -8.56
CA ALA A 115 11.93 4.45 -9.74
C ALA A 115 12.82 3.24 -9.41
N GLY A 116 13.81 3.43 -8.53
CA GLY A 116 14.75 2.39 -8.12
C GLY A 116 14.08 1.21 -7.41
N THR A 117 12.99 1.46 -6.69
CA THR A 117 12.23 0.41 -5.96
C THR A 117 11.09 -0.20 -6.75
N LEU A 118 10.74 0.33 -7.95
CA LEU A 118 9.70 -0.27 -8.79
C LEU A 118 9.95 -1.76 -9.03
N GLY A 119 8.87 -2.53 -9.02
CA GLY A 119 8.87 -3.97 -9.26
C GLY A 119 9.18 -4.82 -8.02
N VAL A 120 9.58 -4.23 -6.87
CA VAL A 120 9.62 -4.95 -5.59
C VAL A 120 8.21 -5.38 -5.19
N LEU A 121 7.21 -4.57 -5.53
CA LEU A 121 5.79 -4.87 -5.37
C LEU A 121 5.13 -5.06 -6.75
N ALA A 122 4.14 -5.95 -6.81
CA ALA A 122 3.32 -6.19 -7.99
C ALA A 122 2.16 -5.18 -8.07
N VAL A 123 2.51 -3.93 -8.35
CA VAL A 123 1.57 -2.80 -8.46
C VAL A 123 1.60 -2.19 -9.86
N PRO A 124 0.55 -1.50 -10.31
CA PRO A 124 0.42 -1.02 -11.69
C PRO A 124 1.50 -0.03 -12.11
N ASP A 125 2.20 0.60 -11.17
CA ASP A 125 3.16 1.68 -11.44
C ASP A 125 4.35 1.26 -12.31
N ALA A 126 4.81 0.01 -12.20
CA ALA A 126 5.90 -0.50 -13.05
C ALA A 126 5.47 -0.52 -14.53
N MET A 127 4.26 -1.04 -14.81
CA MET A 127 3.69 -1.09 -16.17
C MET A 127 3.36 0.30 -16.70
N MET A 128 2.79 1.17 -15.86
CA MET A 128 2.46 2.55 -16.23
C MET A 128 3.73 3.37 -16.55
N THR A 129 4.82 3.19 -15.77
CA THR A 129 6.10 3.85 -16.03
C THR A 129 6.73 3.34 -17.32
N PHE A 130 6.66 2.04 -17.58
CA PHE A 130 7.09 1.44 -18.83
C PHE A 130 6.32 2.01 -20.03
N ALA A 131 4.99 2.06 -19.95
CA ALA A 131 4.13 2.65 -20.96
C ALA A 131 4.47 4.13 -21.21
N THR A 132 4.70 4.90 -20.14
CA THR A 132 5.14 6.31 -20.22
C THR A 132 6.45 6.43 -20.99
N LEU A 133 7.45 5.58 -20.70
CA LEU A 133 8.73 5.59 -21.40
C LEU A 133 8.59 5.23 -22.88
N LEU A 134 7.74 4.26 -23.24
CA LEU A 134 7.47 3.94 -24.65
C LEU A 134 6.82 5.12 -25.37
N CYS A 135 5.80 5.74 -24.79
CA CYS A 135 5.16 6.93 -25.36
C CYS A 135 6.12 8.11 -25.47
N MET A 136 6.98 8.30 -24.48
CA MET A 136 8.01 9.34 -24.46
C MET A 136 9.07 9.10 -25.55
N ASP A 137 9.54 7.86 -25.72
CA ASP A 137 10.48 7.48 -26.78
C ASP A 137 9.88 7.68 -28.17
N ALA A 138 8.68 7.15 -28.37
CA ALA A 138 7.95 7.33 -29.62
C ALA A 138 7.75 8.82 -29.94
N GLY A 139 7.29 9.61 -28.96
CA GLY A 139 7.11 11.05 -29.12
C GLY A 139 8.40 11.77 -29.54
N ALA A 140 9.52 11.50 -28.88
CA ALA A 140 10.83 12.06 -29.22
C ALA A 140 11.27 11.71 -30.66
N ARG A 141 11.04 10.48 -31.11
CA ARG A 141 11.32 10.03 -32.47
C ARG A 141 10.40 10.71 -33.50
N LEU A 142 9.11 10.78 -33.21
CA LEU A 142 8.10 11.38 -34.07
C LEU A 142 8.31 12.89 -34.28
N LEU A 143 8.88 13.60 -33.31
CA LEU A 143 9.25 15.01 -33.44
C LEU A 143 10.36 15.24 -34.49
N ARG A 144 11.21 14.25 -34.76
CA ARG A 144 12.26 14.31 -35.79
C ARG A 144 11.74 13.85 -37.14
N SER A 145 11.15 12.66 -37.16
CA SER A 145 10.57 12.10 -38.40
C SER A 145 9.53 11.04 -38.06
N VAL A 146 8.43 11.04 -38.78
CA VAL A 146 7.40 10.01 -38.58
C VAL A 146 7.84 8.71 -39.24
N SER A 147 7.90 7.64 -38.47
CA SER A 147 8.20 6.28 -38.95
C SER A 147 7.15 5.29 -38.44
N ALA A 148 6.94 4.20 -39.15
CA ALA A 148 6.02 3.14 -38.75
C ALA A 148 6.44 2.50 -37.42
N THR A 149 7.75 2.34 -37.18
CA THR A 149 8.26 1.78 -35.92
C THR A 149 7.99 2.69 -34.71
N ALA A 150 8.11 4.02 -34.87
CA ALA A 150 7.78 4.96 -33.79
C ALA A 150 6.27 5.02 -33.56
N ALA A 151 5.45 4.95 -34.62
CA ALA A 151 4.00 4.90 -34.49
C ALA A 151 3.54 3.58 -33.81
N LEU A 152 4.15 2.44 -34.15
CA LEU A 152 3.87 1.18 -33.45
C LEU A 152 4.28 1.22 -31.97
N GLU A 153 5.45 1.78 -31.66
CA GLU A 153 5.90 1.97 -30.28
C GLU A 153 4.93 2.85 -29.49
N LEU A 154 4.41 3.92 -30.11
CA LEU A 154 3.38 4.76 -29.52
C LEU A 154 2.10 3.95 -29.25
N ALA A 155 1.63 3.16 -30.22
CA ALA A 155 0.43 2.34 -30.07
C ALA A 155 0.57 1.34 -28.92
N VAL A 156 1.72 0.64 -28.82
CA VAL A 156 2.01 -0.29 -27.73
C VAL A 156 2.07 0.44 -26.39
N GLY A 157 2.74 1.60 -26.33
CA GLY A 157 2.82 2.40 -25.11
C GLY A 157 1.44 2.88 -24.63
N LEU A 158 0.63 3.40 -25.56
CA LEU A 158 -0.74 3.85 -25.26
C LEU A 158 -1.63 2.71 -24.76
N ALA A 159 -1.58 1.54 -25.42
CA ALA A 159 -2.36 0.38 -25.04
C ALA A 159 -1.91 -0.18 -23.67
N THR A 160 -0.60 -0.31 -23.43
CA THR A 160 -0.07 -0.75 -22.14
C THR A 160 -0.48 0.19 -21.01
N GLY A 161 -0.41 1.50 -21.25
CA GLY A 161 -0.83 2.50 -20.27
C GLY A 161 -2.33 2.47 -19.99
N ALA A 162 -3.15 2.34 -21.02
CA ALA A 162 -4.61 2.22 -20.91
C ALA A 162 -5.02 1.01 -20.07
N LEU A 163 -4.34 -0.11 -20.26
CA LEU A 163 -4.60 -1.35 -19.53
C LEU A 163 -3.96 -1.40 -18.13
N SER A 164 -3.10 -0.42 -17.78
CA SER A 164 -2.40 -0.39 -16.49
C SER A 164 -3.16 0.33 -15.40
N HIS A 165 -3.57 1.59 -15.63
CA HIS A 165 -4.20 2.40 -14.58
C HIS A 165 -4.96 3.62 -15.15
N TYR A 166 -6.08 4.00 -14.53
CA TYR A 166 -6.85 5.22 -14.84
C TYR A 166 -5.98 6.51 -14.89
N ARG A 167 -4.98 6.62 -13.99
CA ARG A 167 -4.06 7.78 -13.92
C ARG A 167 -3.27 8.01 -15.21
N PHE A 168 -3.12 6.99 -16.05
CA PHE A 168 -2.44 7.15 -17.34
C PHE A 168 -3.15 8.15 -18.25
N LEU A 169 -4.47 8.39 -18.09
CA LEU A 169 -5.19 9.45 -18.80
C LEU A 169 -4.59 10.84 -18.58
N ALA A 170 -4.14 11.14 -17.36
CA ALA A 170 -3.49 12.43 -17.07
C ALA A 170 -2.15 12.55 -17.81
N VAL A 171 -1.34 11.48 -17.79
CA VAL A 171 -0.05 11.44 -18.51
C VAL A 171 -0.26 11.56 -20.02
N LEU A 172 -1.25 10.83 -20.55
CA LEU A 172 -1.65 10.90 -21.97
C LEU A 172 -2.12 12.30 -22.37
N GLY A 173 -2.98 12.92 -21.57
CA GLY A 173 -3.49 14.28 -21.82
C GLY A 173 -2.37 15.31 -21.85
N VAL A 174 -1.43 15.23 -20.90
CA VAL A 174 -0.24 16.09 -20.90
C VAL A 174 0.65 15.82 -22.12
N GLY A 175 0.90 14.56 -22.45
CA GLY A 175 1.70 14.18 -23.63
C GLY A 175 1.11 14.73 -24.94
N PHE A 176 -0.20 14.59 -25.11
CA PHE A 176 -0.93 15.14 -26.26
C PHE A 176 -0.86 16.68 -26.31
N MET A 177 -1.08 17.35 -25.18
CA MET A 177 -0.98 18.80 -25.07
C MET A 177 0.43 19.28 -25.44
N VAL A 178 1.49 18.63 -24.96
CA VAL A 178 2.86 19.01 -25.30
C VAL A 178 3.16 18.83 -26.80
N LEU A 179 2.65 17.77 -27.43
CA LEU A 179 2.76 17.59 -28.87
C LEU A 179 2.02 18.70 -29.64
N LEU A 180 0.87 19.16 -29.16
CA LEU A 180 0.15 20.30 -29.76
C LEU A 180 0.89 21.64 -29.62
N LEU A 181 1.62 21.83 -28.51
CA LEU A 181 2.41 23.06 -28.31
C LEU A 181 3.61 23.13 -29.26
N LEU A 182 4.14 22.01 -29.73
CA LEU A 182 5.31 21.94 -30.59
C LEU A 182 4.90 21.89 -32.07
N PRO A 183 5.46 22.75 -32.98
CA PRO A 183 5.15 22.70 -34.41
C PRO A 183 5.41 21.32 -35.03
N GLN A 184 6.49 20.65 -34.62
CA GLN A 184 6.84 19.31 -35.10
C GLN A 184 5.81 18.28 -34.61
N GLY A 185 5.34 18.42 -33.37
CA GLY A 185 4.31 17.55 -32.79
C GLY A 185 2.97 17.68 -33.54
N ARG A 186 2.55 18.93 -33.88
CA ARG A 186 1.34 19.14 -34.70
C ARG A 186 1.44 18.49 -36.08
N ARG A 187 2.64 18.47 -36.70
CA ARG A 187 2.86 17.77 -37.97
C ARG A 187 2.76 16.24 -37.77
N ALA A 188 3.39 15.72 -36.73
CA ALA A 188 3.33 14.29 -36.41
C ALA A 188 1.90 13.81 -36.15
N LEU A 189 1.11 14.59 -35.40
CA LEU A 189 -0.30 14.25 -35.09
C LEU A 189 -1.22 14.20 -36.34
N ARG A 190 -0.82 14.85 -37.44
CA ARG A 190 -1.56 14.79 -38.72
C ARG A 190 -1.16 13.62 -39.63
N ASP A 191 -0.12 12.89 -39.27
CA ASP A 191 0.31 11.71 -40.03
C ASP A 191 -0.65 10.54 -39.79
N PRO A 192 -1.17 9.87 -40.83
CA PRO A 192 -2.10 8.77 -40.70
C PRO A 192 -1.59 7.63 -39.79
N ARG A 193 -0.29 7.34 -39.82
CA ARG A 193 0.32 6.29 -38.98
C ARG A 193 0.20 6.62 -37.49
N VAL A 194 0.39 7.90 -37.13
CA VAL A 194 0.23 8.36 -35.74
C VAL A 194 -1.24 8.40 -35.36
N MET A 195 -2.12 8.81 -36.27
CA MET A 195 -3.57 8.76 -36.01
C MET A 195 -4.06 7.33 -35.76
N ILE A 196 -3.59 6.36 -36.56
CA ILE A 196 -3.90 4.93 -36.34
C ILE A 196 -3.35 4.47 -34.98
N ALA A 197 -2.12 4.84 -34.60
CA ALA A 197 -1.54 4.50 -33.31
C ALA A 197 -2.38 5.06 -32.13
N ILE A 198 -2.83 6.31 -32.23
CA ILE A 198 -3.70 6.94 -31.23
C ILE A 198 -5.06 6.24 -31.19
N ALA A 199 -5.66 5.94 -32.35
CA ALA A 199 -6.94 5.24 -32.42
C ALA A 199 -6.84 3.84 -31.76
N PHE A 200 -5.74 3.12 -31.99
CA PHE A 200 -5.47 1.83 -31.33
C PHE A 200 -5.32 1.98 -29.82
N GLY A 201 -4.58 3.01 -29.39
CA GLY A 201 -4.44 3.33 -27.96
C GLY A 201 -5.77 3.69 -27.29
N LEU A 202 -6.63 4.46 -27.98
CA LEU A 202 -7.97 4.78 -27.51
C LEU A 202 -8.86 3.51 -27.45
N ALA A 203 -8.75 2.64 -28.45
CA ALA A 203 -9.49 1.37 -28.45
C ALA A 203 -9.12 0.47 -27.26
N ALA A 204 -7.89 0.56 -26.76
CA ALA A 204 -7.47 -0.18 -25.56
C ALA A 204 -8.18 0.26 -24.27
N TRP A 205 -8.85 1.41 -24.25
CA TRP A 205 -9.72 1.85 -23.13
C TRP A 205 -11.12 1.23 -23.19
N THR A 206 -11.50 0.62 -24.34
CA THR A 206 -12.85 0.06 -24.53
C THR A 206 -13.24 -0.96 -23.47
N PRO A 207 -12.38 -1.91 -23.05
CA PRO A 207 -12.74 -2.86 -22.00
C PRO A 207 -13.10 -2.19 -20.69
N LEU A 208 -12.32 -1.16 -20.31
CA LEU A 208 -12.56 -0.40 -19.07
C LEU A 208 -13.84 0.45 -19.17
N ALA A 209 -14.08 1.08 -20.32
CA ALA A 209 -15.31 1.83 -20.57
C ALA A 209 -16.54 0.91 -20.54
N ALA A 210 -16.48 -0.25 -21.20
CA ALA A 210 -17.55 -1.24 -21.21
C ALA A 210 -17.84 -1.76 -19.79
N TRP A 211 -16.79 -2.04 -19.01
CA TRP A 211 -16.94 -2.45 -17.62
C TRP A 211 -17.68 -1.37 -16.79
N ASN A 212 -17.27 -0.10 -16.88
CA ASN A 212 -17.91 0.99 -16.15
C ASN A 212 -19.38 1.16 -16.54
N LEU A 213 -19.69 1.18 -17.85
CA LEU A 213 -21.07 1.28 -18.33
C LEU A 213 -21.95 0.12 -17.84
N GLY A 214 -21.39 -1.10 -17.76
CA GLY A 214 -22.10 -2.27 -17.25
C GLY A 214 -22.27 -2.31 -15.72
N ASN A 215 -21.51 -1.48 -14.97
CA ASN A 215 -21.47 -1.51 -13.52
C ASN A 215 -21.77 -0.14 -12.87
N ALA A 216 -22.66 0.64 -13.48
CA ALA A 216 -23.10 1.96 -12.99
C ALA A 216 -21.94 2.93 -12.69
N ASP A 217 -20.92 2.95 -13.58
CA ASP A 217 -19.73 3.79 -13.50
C ASP A 217 -18.91 3.61 -12.20
N ALA A 218 -19.03 2.48 -11.52
CA ALA A 218 -18.46 2.25 -10.20
C ALA A 218 -16.95 2.56 -10.13
N GLY A 219 -16.18 2.19 -11.14
CA GLY A 219 -14.73 2.47 -11.18
C GLY A 219 -14.42 3.95 -11.44
N LEU A 220 -15.08 4.57 -12.42
CA LEU A 220 -14.93 6.00 -12.71
C LEU A 220 -15.42 6.85 -11.54
N ARG A 221 -16.57 6.51 -10.98
CA ARG A 221 -17.11 7.19 -9.80
C ARG A 221 -16.14 7.13 -8.63
N PHE A 222 -15.58 5.93 -8.34
CA PHE A 222 -14.57 5.78 -7.30
C PHE A 222 -13.35 6.67 -7.56
N GLN A 223 -12.81 6.68 -8.78
CA GLN A 223 -11.59 7.43 -9.10
C GLN A 223 -11.79 8.95 -9.18
N LEU A 224 -12.97 9.41 -9.56
CA LEU A 224 -13.23 10.83 -9.85
C LEU A 224 -14.10 11.53 -8.80
N VAL A 225 -14.93 10.80 -8.05
CA VAL A 225 -15.90 11.36 -7.10
C VAL A 225 -15.62 10.89 -5.68
N ASP A 226 -15.70 9.57 -5.45
CA ASP A 226 -15.68 9.04 -4.07
C ASP A 226 -14.29 9.18 -3.41
N ARG A 227 -13.23 9.20 -4.22
CA ARG A 227 -11.85 9.29 -3.73
C ARG A 227 -11.42 10.71 -3.38
N HIS A 228 -12.01 11.74 -4.01
CA HIS A 228 -11.57 13.12 -3.91
C HIS A 228 -12.71 14.05 -3.52
N PRO A 229 -12.59 14.78 -2.40
CA PRO A 229 -13.63 15.71 -1.96
C PRO A 229 -13.76 16.95 -2.86
N TRP A 230 -12.77 17.23 -3.71
CA TRP A 230 -12.68 18.38 -4.62
C TRP A 230 -12.85 19.75 -3.91
N THR A 231 -12.57 19.80 -2.62
CA THR A 231 -12.54 21.01 -1.82
C THR A 231 -11.10 21.49 -1.67
N PHE A 232 -10.87 22.79 -1.81
CA PHE A 232 -9.54 23.36 -1.62
C PHE A 232 -9.11 23.26 -0.16
N HIS A 233 -7.89 22.80 0.07
CA HIS A 233 -7.23 22.81 1.38
C HIS A 233 -5.74 23.14 1.24
N ALA A 234 -5.27 24.06 2.10
CA ALA A 234 -3.90 24.57 2.07
C ALA A 234 -2.84 23.50 2.41
N ASP A 235 -3.23 22.44 3.12
CA ASP A 235 -2.36 21.31 3.47
C ASP A 235 -1.78 20.59 2.26
N GLY A 236 -2.39 20.75 1.08
CA GLY A 236 -1.81 20.31 -0.18
C GLY A 236 -0.38 20.84 -0.45
N ALA A 237 0.02 21.95 0.19
CA ALA A 237 1.40 22.45 0.11
C ALA A 237 2.44 21.48 0.69
N TRP A 238 2.08 20.67 1.69
CA TRP A 238 2.95 19.65 2.28
C TRP A 238 3.35 18.57 1.26
N PHE A 239 2.54 18.36 0.24
CA PHE A 239 2.86 17.43 -0.84
C PHE A 239 4.18 17.78 -1.54
N LEU A 240 4.48 19.09 -1.71
CA LEU A 240 5.76 19.52 -2.30
C LEU A 240 6.95 19.10 -1.45
N LEU A 241 6.89 19.29 -0.12
CA LEU A 241 7.96 18.89 0.79
C LEU A 241 8.13 17.38 0.85
N THR A 242 7.01 16.66 0.85
CA THR A 242 7.03 15.18 0.77
C THR A 242 7.68 14.70 -0.52
N GLN A 243 7.37 15.33 -1.67
CA GLN A 243 8.02 15.01 -2.94
C GLN A 243 9.53 15.32 -2.90
N ALA A 244 9.93 16.46 -2.33
CA ALA A 244 11.34 16.80 -2.17
C ALA A 244 12.09 15.79 -1.27
N ALA A 245 11.44 15.26 -0.24
CA ALA A 245 12.02 14.21 0.61
C ALA A 245 12.15 12.88 -0.13
N LEU A 246 11.09 12.42 -0.82
CA LEU A 246 11.04 11.12 -1.50
C LEU A 246 11.94 11.04 -2.73
N VAL A 247 12.07 12.14 -3.48
CA VAL A 247 12.98 12.25 -4.65
C VAL A 247 14.40 12.53 -4.20
N THR A 248 14.59 12.95 -2.97
CA THR A 248 15.72 13.61 -2.33
C THR A 248 15.90 15.08 -2.76
N PRO A 249 16.18 15.99 -1.80
CA PRO A 249 16.05 17.45 -2.04
C PRO A 249 16.87 17.97 -3.22
N LEU A 250 18.15 17.58 -3.31
CA LEU A 250 19.01 18.08 -4.37
C LEU A 250 18.69 17.50 -5.74
N LEU A 251 18.26 16.23 -5.80
CA LEU A 251 17.82 15.60 -7.06
C LEU A 251 16.50 16.22 -7.53
N PHE A 252 15.57 16.50 -6.60
CA PHE A 252 14.32 17.19 -6.90
C PHE A 252 14.57 18.57 -7.52
N VAL A 253 15.45 19.38 -6.89
CA VAL A 253 15.85 20.68 -7.44
C VAL A 253 16.49 20.54 -8.81
N ALA A 254 17.38 19.56 -9.01
CA ALA A 254 18.04 19.32 -10.31
C ALA A 254 17.05 18.94 -11.40
N LEU A 255 16.03 18.14 -11.10
CA LEU A 255 14.96 17.77 -12.04
C LEU A 255 14.10 19.00 -12.41
N LEU A 256 13.69 19.81 -11.44
CA LEU A 256 12.95 21.04 -11.72
C LEU A 256 13.80 22.04 -12.51
N GLN A 257 15.08 22.15 -12.19
CA GLN A 257 16.02 22.99 -12.96
C GLN A 257 16.22 22.46 -14.39
N SER A 258 16.15 21.14 -14.60
CA SER A 258 16.19 20.53 -15.93
C SER A 258 14.99 20.97 -16.77
N ALA A 259 13.77 20.93 -16.21
CA ALA A 259 12.59 21.45 -16.86
C ALA A 259 12.72 22.94 -17.20
N TRP A 260 13.12 23.75 -16.21
CA TRP A 260 13.23 25.20 -16.38
C TRP A 260 14.22 25.61 -17.46
N ARG A 261 15.40 24.99 -17.50
CA ARG A 261 16.47 25.32 -18.46
C ARG A 261 16.12 24.95 -19.89
N HIS A 262 15.42 23.82 -20.09
CA HIS A 262 15.15 23.30 -21.42
C HIS A 262 13.74 23.64 -21.95
N ARG A 263 12.91 24.40 -21.18
CA ARG A 263 11.56 24.80 -21.63
C ARG A 263 11.54 25.62 -22.94
N GLY A 264 12.61 26.33 -23.21
CA GLY A 264 12.81 27.16 -24.42
C GLY A 264 13.97 26.67 -25.30
N ASP A 265 14.46 25.46 -25.11
CA ASP A 265 15.62 24.92 -25.84
C ASP A 265 15.34 24.92 -27.36
N PRO A 266 16.30 25.29 -28.24
CA PRO A 266 16.16 25.18 -29.67
C PRO A 266 15.88 23.75 -30.15
N MET A 267 16.34 22.73 -29.42
CA MET A 267 16.10 21.31 -29.72
C MET A 267 14.65 20.93 -29.33
N PRO A 268 13.77 20.56 -30.29
CA PRO A 268 12.37 20.23 -29.99
C PRO A 268 12.20 19.09 -28.96
N VAL A 269 13.09 18.08 -28.97
CA VAL A 269 13.05 16.93 -28.06
C VAL A 269 13.39 17.35 -26.63
N ALA A 270 14.34 18.27 -26.43
CA ALA A 270 14.65 18.78 -25.10
C ALA A 270 13.45 19.57 -24.51
N ARG A 271 12.79 20.41 -25.32
CA ARG A 271 11.54 21.08 -24.93
C ARG A 271 10.43 20.09 -24.61
N TYR A 272 10.30 19.04 -25.39
CA TYR A 272 9.30 17.99 -25.20
C TYR A 272 9.46 17.32 -23.82
N PHE A 273 10.66 16.86 -23.48
CA PHE A 273 10.92 16.27 -22.17
C PHE A 273 10.70 17.26 -21.03
N ALA A 274 11.13 18.51 -21.19
CA ALA A 274 10.98 19.56 -20.18
C ALA A 274 9.50 19.85 -19.89
N TRP A 275 8.68 20.06 -20.93
CA TRP A 275 7.26 20.34 -20.75
C TRP A 275 6.49 19.11 -20.27
N LEU A 276 6.76 17.93 -20.81
CA LEU A 276 6.14 16.70 -20.35
C LEU A 276 6.37 16.50 -18.85
N GLY A 277 7.62 16.61 -18.41
CA GLY A 277 7.98 16.40 -17.01
C GLY A 277 7.35 17.43 -16.06
N VAL A 278 7.51 18.73 -16.37
CA VAL A 278 7.02 19.78 -15.46
C VAL A 278 5.49 19.82 -15.38
N LEU A 279 4.79 19.59 -16.51
CA LEU A 279 3.32 19.63 -16.51
C LEU A 279 2.71 18.43 -15.77
N VAL A 280 3.31 17.24 -15.86
CA VAL A 280 2.88 16.08 -15.05
C VAL A 280 3.10 16.35 -13.57
N VAL A 281 4.30 16.83 -13.19
CA VAL A 281 4.62 17.13 -11.78
C VAL A 281 3.70 18.25 -11.24
N ALA A 282 3.54 19.34 -12.00
CA ALA A 282 2.67 20.46 -11.61
C ALA A 282 1.19 20.07 -11.54
N GLY A 283 0.73 19.19 -12.44
CA GLY A 283 -0.64 18.68 -12.42
C GLY A 283 -0.95 17.89 -11.16
N PHE A 284 -0.08 16.95 -10.77
CA PHE A 284 -0.25 16.20 -9.53
C PHE A 284 -0.03 17.07 -8.27
N PHE A 285 0.87 18.05 -8.32
CA PHE A 285 1.00 19.02 -7.23
C PHE A 285 -0.28 19.87 -7.09
N GLY A 286 -0.83 20.37 -8.20
CA GLY A 286 -2.10 21.09 -8.20
C GLY A 286 -3.25 20.25 -7.65
N LEU A 287 -3.31 18.95 -8.04
CA LEU A 287 -4.30 18.02 -7.53
C LEU A 287 -4.19 17.85 -5.99
N GLY A 288 -2.99 17.98 -5.42
CA GLY A 288 -2.76 17.92 -3.98
C GLY A 288 -3.56 18.92 -3.15
N PHE A 289 -3.95 20.04 -3.72
CA PHE A 289 -4.79 21.04 -3.04
C PHE A 289 -6.29 20.73 -3.04
N PHE A 290 -6.75 19.77 -3.83
CA PHE A 290 -8.16 19.43 -4.02
C PHE A 290 -8.49 17.97 -3.68
N ALA A 291 -7.47 17.13 -3.59
CA ALA A 291 -7.63 15.75 -3.22
C ALA A 291 -7.39 15.54 -1.73
N ASP A 292 -7.96 14.47 -1.17
CA ASP A 292 -7.70 14.07 0.21
C ASP A 292 -6.20 13.72 0.38
N THR A 293 -5.54 14.37 1.33
CA THR A 293 -4.10 14.19 1.61
C THR A 293 -3.74 12.78 2.06
N GLU A 294 -4.66 12.06 2.68
CA GLU A 294 -4.48 10.65 3.06
C GLU A 294 -4.48 9.71 1.85
N ARG A 295 -5.08 10.13 0.72
CA ARG A 295 -5.29 9.30 -0.46
C ARG A 295 -4.43 9.66 -1.66
N ILE A 296 -3.68 10.77 -1.64
CA ILE A 296 -2.71 11.06 -2.69
C ILE A 296 -1.49 10.20 -2.46
N SER A 297 -1.32 9.23 -3.34
CA SER A 297 -0.14 8.38 -3.29
C SER A 297 1.07 9.14 -3.81
N TYR A 298 2.12 9.18 -3.02
CA TYR A 298 3.35 9.96 -3.25
C TYR A 298 4.09 9.60 -4.55
N HIS A 299 3.82 8.45 -5.14
CA HIS A 299 4.44 7.99 -6.39
C HIS A 299 3.78 8.54 -7.67
N TRP A 300 2.65 9.23 -7.58
CA TRP A 300 1.90 9.69 -8.75
C TRP A 300 2.68 10.62 -9.69
N PRO A 301 3.56 11.53 -9.22
CA PRO A 301 4.37 12.37 -10.10
C PRO A 301 5.52 11.64 -10.80
N LEU A 302 5.78 10.35 -10.50
CA LEU A 302 6.89 9.58 -11.05
C LEU A 302 7.03 9.66 -12.58
N PRO A 303 5.96 9.56 -13.40
CA PRO A 303 6.06 9.73 -14.85
C PRO A 303 6.68 11.06 -15.26
N GLY A 304 6.40 12.14 -14.53
CA GLY A 304 6.99 13.46 -14.76
C GLY A 304 8.49 13.50 -14.43
N TYR A 305 8.90 12.90 -13.32
CA TYR A 305 10.33 12.80 -12.98
C TYR A 305 11.11 11.98 -14.00
N VAL A 306 10.54 10.86 -14.43
CA VAL A 306 11.16 10.00 -15.45
C VAL A 306 11.33 10.74 -16.78
N ALA A 307 10.38 11.61 -17.16
CA ALA A 307 10.48 12.44 -18.36
C ALA A 307 11.61 13.48 -18.27
N LEU A 308 12.02 13.91 -17.08
CA LEU A 308 13.11 14.87 -16.87
C LEU A 308 14.50 14.21 -16.80
N LEU A 309 14.58 12.91 -16.55
CA LEU A 309 15.87 12.20 -16.42
C LEU A 309 16.80 12.33 -17.63
N PRO A 310 16.33 12.32 -18.90
CA PRO A 310 17.21 12.55 -20.04
C PRO A 310 17.93 13.91 -20.05
N LEU A 311 17.33 14.93 -19.42
CA LEU A 311 17.89 16.29 -19.33
C LEU A 311 18.81 16.49 -18.13
N LEU A 312 18.67 15.67 -17.10
CA LEU A 312 19.35 15.80 -15.82
C LEU A 312 20.88 15.82 -15.92
N PRO A 313 21.55 14.96 -16.71
CA PRO A 313 23.01 14.95 -16.80
C PRO A 313 23.59 16.30 -17.26
N SER A 314 22.92 16.99 -18.20
CA SER A 314 23.33 18.30 -18.72
C SER A 314 23.31 19.40 -17.65
N VAL A 315 22.38 19.31 -16.71
CA VAL A 315 22.25 20.23 -15.57
C VAL A 315 23.32 19.93 -14.51
N LEU A 316 23.45 18.67 -14.14
CA LEU A 316 24.45 18.26 -13.15
C LEU A 316 25.88 18.56 -13.59
N GLN A 317 26.20 18.47 -14.88
CA GLN A 317 27.54 18.83 -15.40
C GLN A 317 27.91 20.30 -15.13
N ARG A 318 26.91 21.20 -15.06
CA ARG A 318 27.12 22.62 -14.77
C ARG A 318 27.23 22.95 -13.28
N TRP A 319 26.87 21.99 -12.42
CA TRP A 319 26.98 22.16 -10.97
C TRP A 319 28.42 21.98 -10.50
N PRO A 320 28.84 22.66 -9.42
CA PRO A 320 30.14 22.41 -8.83
C PRO A 320 30.26 20.96 -8.33
N ARG A 321 31.50 20.47 -8.30
CA ARG A 321 31.77 19.06 -7.97
C ARG A 321 31.14 18.62 -6.65
N TRP A 322 31.24 19.46 -5.60
CA TRP A 322 30.69 19.12 -4.30
C TRP A 322 29.17 18.93 -4.34
N LEU A 323 28.44 19.76 -5.09
CA LEU A 323 26.98 19.66 -5.21
C LEU A 323 26.56 18.41 -5.99
N ARG A 324 27.31 18.04 -7.03
CA ARG A 324 27.09 16.76 -7.75
C ARG A 324 27.28 15.55 -6.85
N VAL A 325 28.36 15.56 -6.06
CA VAL A 325 28.65 14.48 -5.10
C VAL A 325 27.55 14.44 -4.04
N ALA A 326 27.17 15.56 -3.45
CA ALA A 326 26.09 15.63 -2.46
C ALA A 326 24.76 15.09 -3.03
N THR A 327 24.40 15.46 -4.28
CA THR A 327 23.18 14.96 -4.94
C THR A 327 23.21 13.43 -5.08
N THR A 328 24.32 12.89 -5.56
CA THR A 328 24.47 11.44 -5.74
C THR A 328 24.43 10.70 -4.40
N THR A 329 25.13 11.24 -3.38
CA THR A 329 25.15 10.65 -2.03
C THR A 329 23.74 10.66 -1.40
N LEU A 330 23.01 11.77 -1.49
CA LEU A 330 21.63 11.85 -0.99
C LEU A 330 20.68 10.93 -1.74
N ALA A 331 20.82 10.82 -3.08
CA ALA A 331 20.02 9.90 -3.87
C ALA A 331 20.31 8.43 -3.51
N CYS A 332 21.58 8.06 -3.30
CA CYS A 332 21.96 6.75 -2.77
C CYS A 332 21.36 6.52 -1.37
N ALA A 333 21.47 7.50 -0.47
CA ALA A 333 20.90 7.40 0.88
C ALA A 333 19.36 7.23 0.84
N GLY A 334 18.66 7.98 -0.01
CA GLY A 334 17.22 7.85 -0.20
C GLY A 334 16.80 6.48 -0.74
N LEU A 335 17.52 5.97 -1.74
CA LEU A 335 17.30 4.62 -2.26
C LEU A 335 17.56 3.56 -1.19
N LEU A 336 18.66 3.67 -0.44
CA LEU A 336 18.99 2.74 0.64
C LEU A 336 17.96 2.80 1.78
N ALA A 337 17.44 3.98 2.11
CA ALA A 337 16.38 4.14 3.10
C ALA A 337 15.09 3.41 2.67
N MET A 338 14.67 3.54 1.40
CA MET A 338 13.51 2.83 0.87
C MET A 338 13.70 1.30 0.86
N LEU A 339 14.86 0.83 0.40
CA LEU A 339 15.20 -0.61 0.42
C LEU A 339 15.32 -1.12 1.86
N GLY A 340 15.89 -0.32 2.76
CA GLY A 340 15.99 -0.59 4.19
C GLY A 340 14.63 -0.72 4.87
N TYR A 341 13.68 0.14 4.50
CA TYR A 341 12.29 0.04 4.97
C TYR A 341 11.65 -1.31 4.56
N TYR A 342 11.79 -1.71 3.28
CA TYR A 342 11.28 -3.02 2.84
C TYR A 342 12.00 -4.18 3.52
N ALA A 343 13.32 -4.06 3.74
CA ALA A 343 14.08 -5.07 4.46
C ALA A 343 13.61 -5.18 5.92
N ALA A 344 13.42 -4.06 6.60
CA ALA A 344 12.89 -4.03 7.98
C ALA A 344 11.48 -4.62 8.06
N ALA A 345 10.59 -4.25 7.11
CA ALA A 345 9.25 -4.82 7.02
C ALA A 345 9.24 -6.35 6.80
N SER A 346 10.27 -6.89 6.14
CA SER A 346 10.40 -8.33 5.88
C SER A 346 10.95 -9.14 7.06
N ILE A 347 11.52 -8.48 8.08
CA ILE A 347 12.16 -9.14 9.24
C ILE A 347 11.31 -8.89 10.50
N PRO A 348 10.62 -9.93 11.05
CA PRO A 348 9.71 -9.76 12.19
C PRO A 348 10.35 -9.04 13.38
N ALA A 349 11.60 -9.38 13.74
CA ALA A 349 12.30 -8.76 14.89
C ALA A 349 12.56 -7.25 14.69
N LEU A 350 12.84 -6.79 13.46
CA LEU A 350 13.00 -5.37 13.17
C LEU A 350 11.66 -4.65 13.11
N ARG A 351 10.64 -5.30 12.57
CA ARG A 351 9.29 -4.75 12.50
C ARG A 351 8.68 -4.54 13.90
N ALA A 352 8.88 -5.50 14.80
CA ALA A 352 8.43 -5.39 16.18
C ALA A 352 9.06 -4.21 16.93
N GLN A 353 10.28 -3.77 16.58
CA GLN A 353 10.92 -2.60 17.18
C GLN A 353 10.19 -1.28 16.90
N VAL A 354 9.44 -1.21 15.81
CA VAL A 354 8.63 -0.04 15.43
C VAL A 354 7.13 -0.25 15.68
N ALA A 355 6.80 -1.25 16.49
CA ALA A 355 5.43 -1.51 16.91
C ALA A 355 4.85 -0.29 17.64
N GLY A 356 3.58 0.04 17.37
CA GLY A 356 2.90 1.22 17.91
C GLY A 356 3.30 2.56 17.29
N GLU A 357 4.35 2.61 16.45
CA GLU A 357 4.80 3.85 15.82
C GLU A 357 4.04 4.12 14.50
N LYS A 358 3.94 5.41 14.12
CA LYS A 358 3.29 5.82 12.85
C LYS A 358 3.92 5.20 11.59
N GLY A 359 5.19 4.79 11.67
CA GLY A 359 5.93 4.15 10.58
C GLY A 359 5.79 2.63 10.51
N TYR A 360 5.00 2.02 11.38
CA TYR A 360 4.80 0.58 11.38
C TYR A 360 4.18 0.09 10.06
N PRO A 361 4.73 -0.97 9.41
CA PRO A 361 4.32 -1.41 8.08
C PRO A 361 3.05 -2.28 8.11
N HIS A 362 1.93 -1.73 8.54
CA HIS A 362 0.64 -2.43 8.71
C HIS A 362 0.24 -3.30 7.50
N ASN A 363 0.47 -2.80 6.29
CA ASN A 363 0.04 -3.51 5.08
C ASN A 363 0.89 -4.74 4.72
N PHE A 364 2.01 -4.97 5.43
CA PHE A 364 2.88 -6.14 5.24
C PHE A 364 2.86 -7.09 6.46
N ALA A 365 2.27 -6.65 7.56
CA ALA A 365 2.45 -7.31 8.84
C ALA A 365 1.31 -8.27 9.19
N GLY A 366 1.64 -9.39 9.81
CA GLY A 366 0.66 -10.26 10.47
C GLY A 366 0.04 -11.36 9.61
N TRP A 367 0.18 -11.32 8.29
CA TRP A 367 -0.51 -12.25 7.38
C TRP A 367 -0.07 -13.70 7.54
N THR A 368 1.22 -13.97 7.71
CA THR A 368 1.73 -15.33 7.91
C THR A 368 1.27 -15.96 9.24
N PRO A 369 1.41 -15.29 10.42
CA PRO A 369 0.84 -15.82 11.67
C PRO A 369 -0.68 -15.93 11.64
N LEU A 370 -1.39 -15.00 11.01
CA LEU A 370 -2.83 -15.11 10.80
C LEU A 370 -3.20 -16.38 10.02
N ALA A 371 -2.57 -16.61 8.87
CA ALA A 371 -2.84 -17.77 8.04
C ALA A 371 -2.50 -19.09 8.75
N ALA A 372 -1.46 -19.11 9.59
CA ALA A 372 -1.15 -20.26 10.43
C ALA A 372 -2.27 -20.52 11.46
N ALA A 373 -2.69 -19.47 12.19
CA ALA A 373 -3.77 -19.59 13.19
C ALA A 373 -5.10 -20.02 12.56
N VAL A 374 -5.41 -19.53 11.35
CA VAL A 374 -6.62 -19.94 10.60
C VAL A 374 -6.54 -21.43 10.21
N ARG A 375 -5.40 -21.91 9.71
CA ARG A 375 -5.22 -23.33 9.39
C ARG A 375 -5.40 -24.22 10.63
N ASP A 376 -4.76 -23.84 11.73
CA ASP A 376 -4.84 -24.60 12.99
C ASP A 376 -6.28 -24.67 13.51
N LEU A 377 -6.98 -23.54 13.57
CA LEU A 377 -8.35 -23.51 14.08
C LEU A 377 -9.30 -24.26 13.15
N ARG A 378 -9.17 -24.07 11.83
CA ARG A 378 -9.98 -24.79 10.83
C ARG A 378 -9.80 -26.30 10.91
N ALA A 379 -8.60 -26.79 11.23
CA ALA A 379 -8.32 -28.22 11.38
C ALA A 379 -9.10 -28.87 12.53
N SER A 380 -9.53 -28.11 13.54
CA SER A 380 -10.37 -28.56 14.65
C SER A 380 -11.88 -28.39 14.40
N MET A 381 -12.27 -27.78 13.28
CA MET A 381 -13.66 -27.51 12.90
C MET A 381 -14.16 -28.53 11.85
N PRO A 382 -15.49 -28.63 11.64
CA PRO A 382 -16.04 -29.48 10.58
C PRO A 382 -15.43 -29.18 9.20
N ALA A 383 -15.30 -30.18 8.35
CA ALA A 383 -14.63 -30.09 7.03
C ALA A 383 -15.32 -29.09 6.08
N ASP A 384 -16.62 -28.89 6.23
CA ASP A 384 -17.44 -27.99 5.44
C ASP A 384 -17.45 -26.54 5.97
N THR A 385 -16.63 -26.22 6.99
CA THR A 385 -16.48 -24.87 7.56
C THR A 385 -16.04 -23.88 6.49
N ARG A 386 -16.78 -22.76 6.38
CA ARG A 386 -16.45 -21.66 5.48
C ARG A 386 -15.61 -20.60 6.20
N ILE A 387 -14.56 -20.12 5.53
CA ILE A 387 -13.77 -18.97 6.03
C ILE A 387 -14.45 -17.69 5.55
N VAL A 388 -14.62 -16.75 6.46
CA VAL A 388 -15.24 -15.44 6.21
C VAL A 388 -14.34 -14.35 6.81
N ALA A 389 -14.01 -13.34 6.03
CA ALA A 389 -13.26 -12.19 6.49
C ALA A 389 -14.18 -10.99 6.74
N ASP A 390 -13.85 -10.15 7.71
CA ASP A 390 -14.61 -8.93 7.95
C ASP A 390 -14.35 -7.85 6.90
N ASN A 391 -13.19 -7.87 6.22
CA ASN A 391 -12.80 -6.90 5.20
C ASN A 391 -11.97 -7.53 4.07
N PHE A 392 -11.86 -6.81 2.93
CA PHE A 392 -11.18 -7.31 1.73
C PHE A 392 -9.69 -7.62 1.94
N LYS A 393 -8.99 -6.90 2.83
CA LYS A 393 -7.57 -7.14 3.09
C LYS A 393 -7.34 -8.53 3.66
N ALA A 394 -8.08 -8.85 4.74
CA ALA A 394 -8.02 -10.17 5.36
C ALA A 394 -8.48 -11.27 4.38
N GLY A 395 -9.53 -11.01 3.59
CA GLY A 395 -10.02 -11.96 2.58
C GLY A 395 -8.99 -12.27 1.50
N ALA A 396 -8.37 -11.25 0.91
CA ALA A 396 -7.39 -11.41 -0.16
C ALA A 396 -6.07 -12.03 0.33
N GLU A 397 -5.57 -11.60 1.49
CA GLU A 397 -4.32 -12.12 2.08
C GLU A 397 -4.46 -13.60 2.50
N LEU A 398 -5.57 -13.94 3.14
CA LEU A 398 -5.87 -15.34 3.45
C LEU A 398 -6.07 -16.15 2.17
N GLY A 399 -6.73 -15.55 1.17
CA GLY A 399 -6.92 -16.17 -0.13
C GLY A 399 -5.60 -16.60 -0.76
N PHE A 400 -4.63 -15.69 -0.82
CA PHE A 400 -3.29 -16.01 -1.30
C PHE A 400 -2.60 -17.06 -0.44
N ALA A 401 -2.62 -16.90 0.90
CA ALA A 401 -1.90 -17.79 1.81
C ALA A 401 -2.48 -19.21 1.86
N LEU A 402 -3.77 -19.38 1.58
CA LEU A 402 -4.47 -20.66 1.58
C LEU A 402 -4.68 -21.22 0.17
N GLY A 403 -4.42 -20.43 -0.88
CA GLY A 403 -4.68 -20.81 -2.27
C GLY A 403 -6.18 -20.83 -2.62
N ASP A 404 -7.00 -20.07 -1.90
CA ASP A 404 -8.45 -19.99 -2.08
C ASP A 404 -8.89 -18.56 -2.42
N ALA A 405 -9.18 -18.30 -3.69
CA ALA A 405 -9.60 -16.98 -4.16
C ALA A 405 -11.06 -16.61 -3.80
N ASN A 406 -11.82 -17.54 -3.21
CA ASN A 406 -13.26 -17.40 -2.98
C ASN A 406 -13.62 -17.20 -1.51
N ILE A 407 -12.74 -16.62 -0.71
CA ILE A 407 -13.04 -16.26 0.68
C ILE A 407 -14.10 -15.16 0.68
N ALA A 408 -15.23 -15.42 1.32
CA ALA A 408 -16.30 -14.45 1.47
C ALA A 408 -15.90 -13.31 2.40
N VAL A 409 -16.41 -12.11 2.12
CA VAL A 409 -16.07 -10.88 2.84
C VAL A 409 -17.35 -10.18 3.31
N LEU A 410 -17.41 -9.79 4.57
CA LEU A 410 -18.51 -9.03 5.12
C LEU A 410 -18.46 -7.55 4.67
N PRO A 411 -19.62 -6.84 4.69
CA PRO A 411 -19.63 -5.40 4.44
C PRO A 411 -18.77 -4.66 5.47
N HIS A 412 -17.80 -3.89 4.97
CA HIS A 412 -16.87 -3.12 5.78
C HIS A 412 -16.56 -1.78 5.12
N PRO A 413 -16.38 -0.67 5.88
CA PRO A 413 -16.04 0.65 5.30
C PRO A 413 -14.79 0.61 4.41
N LEU A 414 -13.79 -0.21 4.73
CA LEU A 414 -12.57 -0.36 3.93
C LEU A 414 -12.86 -0.89 2.52
N ASN A 415 -13.83 -1.79 2.35
CA ASN A 415 -14.19 -2.32 1.03
C ASN A 415 -14.68 -1.21 0.10
N VAL A 416 -15.42 -0.25 0.65
CA VAL A 416 -15.90 0.95 -0.07
C VAL A 416 -14.78 1.95 -0.26
N LYS A 417 -14.02 2.26 0.82
CA LYS A 417 -12.91 3.22 0.80
C LYS A 417 -11.87 2.89 -0.27
N HIS A 418 -11.63 1.62 -0.54
CA HIS A 418 -10.65 1.15 -1.53
C HIS A 418 -11.27 0.78 -2.89
N GLY A 419 -12.57 0.98 -3.10
CA GLY A 419 -13.26 0.66 -4.37
C GLY A 419 -13.42 -0.84 -4.63
N ARG A 420 -13.29 -1.70 -3.60
CA ARG A 420 -13.32 -3.17 -3.73
C ARG A 420 -14.73 -3.77 -3.64
N ALA A 421 -15.65 -3.08 -2.97
CA ALA A 421 -17.01 -3.58 -2.74
C ALA A 421 -17.78 -3.96 -4.02
N PRO A 422 -17.73 -3.20 -5.14
CA PRO A 422 -18.38 -3.62 -6.37
C PRO A 422 -17.81 -4.91 -6.95
N GLN A 423 -16.50 -5.11 -6.86
CA GLN A 423 -15.84 -6.31 -7.38
C GLN A 423 -16.19 -7.54 -6.55
N LEU A 424 -16.21 -7.42 -5.23
CA LEU A 424 -16.62 -8.52 -4.34
C LEU A 424 -18.06 -8.97 -4.64
N ARG A 425 -18.97 -8.03 -4.90
CA ARG A 425 -20.36 -8.36 -5.33
C ARG A 425 -20.39 -9.10 -6.65
N LEU A 426 -19.61 -8.67 -7.65
CA LEU A 426 -19.55 -9.33 -8.96
C LEU A 426 -19.04 -10.77 -8.87
N TRP A 427 -18.14 -11.05 -7.91
CA TRP A 427 -17.66 -12.41 -7.66
C TRP A 427 -18.59 -13.24 -6.76
N GLY A 428 -19.66 -12.64 -6.19
CA GLY A 428 -20.53 -13.31 -5.23
C GLY A 428 -19.86 -13.55 -3.87
N LEU A 429 -18.81 -12.76 -3.55
CA LEU A 429 -18.05 -12.85 -2.31
C LEU A 429 -18.47 -11.82 -1.25
N ASP A 430 -19.37 -10.90 -1.57
CA ASP A 430 -19.94 -9.91 -0.66
C ASP A 430 -21.06 -10.56 0.17
N ALA A 431 -20.71 -11.15 1.31
CA ALA A 431 -21.65 -11.84 2.18
C ALA A 431 -22.29 -10.85 3.16
N ILE A 432 -23.59 -10.58 3.02
CA ILE A 432 -24.29 -9.56 3.81
C ILE A 432 -24.49 -9.99 5.26
N ASP A 433 -24.88 -11.24 5.49
CA ASP A 433 -25.17 -11.80 6.81
C ASP A 433 -25.04 -13.32 6.85
N ARG A 434 -25.43 -13.93 7.96
CA ARG A 434 -25.38 -15.37 8.20
C ARG A 434 -26.15 -16.19 7.16
N SER A 435 -27.24 -15.68 6.61
CA SER A 435 -28.08 -16.42 5.66
C SER A 435 -27.36 -16.78 4.36
N HIS A 436 -26.33 -16.00 3.99
CA HIS A 436 -25.49 -16.26 2.83
C HIS A 436 -24.80 -17.63 2.88
N PHE A 437 -24.56 -18.17 4.08
CA PHE A 437 -23.78 -19.39 4.28
C PHE A 437 -24.64 -20.63 4.59
N GLY A 438 -25.96 -20.48 4.69
CA GLY A 438 -26.84 -21.59 5.08
C GLY A 438 -26.47 -22.15 6.45
N ALA A 439 -26.49 -23.49 6.57
CA ALA A 439 -26.16 -24.21 7.82
C ALA A 439 -24.67 -24.54 7.96
N HIS A 440 -23.77 -24.00 7.14
CA HIS A 440 -22.34 -24.27 7.28
C HIS A 440 -21.74 -23.59 8.50
N PRO A 441 -20.87 -24.26 9.27
CA PRO A 441 -20.03 -23.60 10.27
C PRO A 441 -19.15 -22.53 9.64
N LEU A 442 -18.86 -21.45 10.37
CA LEU A 442 -18.01 -20.36 9.89
C LEU A 442 -16.78 -20.18 10.76
N LEU A 443 -15.66 -19.95 10.12
CA LEU A 443 -14.48 -19.37 10.73
C LEU A 443 -14.41 -17.89 10.32
N LEU A 444 -14.91 -17.03 11.21
CA LEU A 444 -14.87 -15.59 11.00
C LEU A 444 -13.50 -15.04 11.41
N VAL A 445 -12.89 -14.25 10.54
CA VAL A 445 -11.62 -13.55 10.77
C VAL A 445 -11.86 -12.05 10.76
N VAL A 446 -11.55 -11.40 11.88
CA VAL A 446 -11.73 -9.97 12.08
C VAL A 446 -10.37 -9.29 12.25
N GLY A 447 -10.09 -8.27 11.44
CA GLY A 447 -8.92 -7.41 11.57
C GLY A 447 -9.18 -6.25 12.53
N ALA A 448 -9.09 -6.48 13.84
CA ALA A 448 -9.44 -5.47 14.84
C ALA A 448 -8.58 -4.19 14.74
N SER A 449 -7.30 -4.31 14.36
CA SER A 449 -6.39 -3.17 14.15
C SER A 449 -6.70 -2.34 12.88
N GLU A 450 -7.58 -2.82 11.99
CA GLU A 450 -8.02 -2.07 10.81
C GLU A 450 -9.13 -1.06 11.12
N VAL A 451 -9.64 -1.07 12.35
CA VAL A 451 -10.69 -0.15 12.83
C VAL A 451 -10.14 0.69 13.96
N GLU A 452 -10.35 2.00 13.89
CA GLU A 452 -9.96 2.89 14.98
C GLU A 452 -10.67 2.51 16.29
N LEU A 453 -9.96 2.58 17.42
CA LEU A 453 -10.47 2.19 18.74
C LEU A 453 -11.86 2.76 19.04
N LYS A 454 -12.09 4.03 18.68
CA LYS A 454 -13.39 4.70 18.91
C LYS A 454 -14.57 4.05 18.16
N ASN A 455 -14.30 3.33 17.07
CA ASN A 455 -15.30 2.70 16.21
C ASN A 455 -15.43 1.18 16.44
N LEU A 456 -14.53 0.57 17.21
CA LEU A 456 -14.50 -0.88 17.44
C LEU A 456 -15.79 -1.43 18.05
N PRO A 457 -16.39 -0.83 19.12
CA PRO A 457 -17.64 -1.35 19.68
C PRO A 457 -18.79 -1.34 18.65
N ALA A 458 -18.90 -0.27 17.86
CA ALA A 458 -19.92 -0.22 16.80
C ALA A 458 -19.70 -1.31 15.72
N GLN A 459 -18.45 -1.59 15.36
CA GLN A 459 -18.10 -2.68 14.45
C GLN A 459 -18.45 -4.04 15.04
N TYR A 460 -18.15 -4.31 16.32
CA TYR A 460 -18.47 -5.58 16.96
C TYR A 460 -19.99 -5.79 17.07
N HIS A 461 -20.75 -4.75 17.43
CA HIS A 461 -22.21 -4.81 17.43
C HIS A 461 -22.80 -5.03 16.03
N ALA A 462 -22.19 -4.44 14.99
CA ALA A 462 -22.59 -4.71 13.60
C ALA A 462 -22.32 -6.16 13.18
N LEU A 463 -21.23 -6.77 13.64
CA LEU A 463 -20.96 -8.20 13.43
C LEU A 463 -21.98 -9.08 14.17
N CYS A 464 -22.31 -8.77 15.42
CA CYS A 464 -23.36 -9.45 16.17
C CYS A 464 -24.72 -9.38 15.45
N ALA A 465 -25.12 -8.21 14.94
CA ALA A 465 -26.38 -8.05 14.24
C ALA A 465 -26.48 -8.97 13.01
N ARG A 466 -25.35 -9.16 12.30
CA ARG A 466 -25.25 -9.99 11.09
C ARG A 466 -25.16 -11.48 11.40
N LEU A 467 -24.32 -11.85 12.36
CA LEU A 467 -23.89 -13.24 12.60
C LEU A 467 -24.47 -13.85 13.89
N GLY A 468 -25.01 -13.04 14.80
CA GLY A 468 -25.43 -13.43 16.15
C GLY A 468 -24.37 -13.09 17.19
N PRO A 469 -24.61 -13.42 18.48
CA PRO A 469 -23.63 -13.30 19.54
C PRO A 469 -22.30 -13.90 19.13
N LEU A 470 -21.19 -13.19 19.37
CA LEU A 470 -19.87 -13.67 19.01
C LEU A 470 -19.32 -14.56 20.15
N PRO A 471 -18.91 -15.80 19.87
CA PRO A 471 -18.26 -16.64 20.89
C PRO A 471 -16.89 -16.07 21.26
N PRO A 472 -16.25 -16.60 22.32
CA PRO A 472 -14.90 -16.21 22.69
C PRO A 472 -13.93 -16.32 21.52
N PRO A 473 -13.18 -15.25 21.17
CA PRO A 473 -12.25 -15.27 20.05
C PRO A 473 -10.93 -15.96 20.40
N ARG A 474 -10.31 -16.62 19.43
CA ARG A 474 -8.87 -16.84 19.46
C ARG A 474 -8.19 -15.55 19.00
N VAL A 475 -7.46 -14.90 19.92
CA VAL A 475 -6.72 -13.66 19.64
C VAL A 475 -5.37 -13.98 19.02
N VAL A 476 -5.01 -13.26 17.97
CA VAL A 476 -3.69 -13.30 17.32
C VAL A 476 -3.11 -11.89 17.33
N ASN A 477 -2.26 -11.61 18.31
CA ASN A 477 -1.49 -10.38 18.41
C ASN A 477 -0.15 -10.56 17.70
N VAL A 478 0.18 -9.65 16.79
CA VAL A 478 1.45 -9.63 16.06
C VAL A 478 2.14 -8.31 16.36
N ASP A 479 3.46 -8.39 16.59
CA ASP A 479 4.29 -7.24 16.91
C ASP A 479 3.62 -6.38 18.03
N HIS A 480 3.46 -6.98 19.18
CA HIS A 480 2.85 -6.37 20.39
C HIS A 480 1.40 -5.89 20.19
N GLY A 481 0.66 -6.49 19.25
CA GLY A 481 -0.72 -6.11 18.94
C GLY A 481 -0.86 -4.91 18.02
N SER A 482 0.25 -4.44 17.40
CA SER A 482 0.17 -3.46 16.30
C SER A 482 -0.64 -4.00 15.11
N GLN A 483 -0.65 -5.34 14.93
CA GLN A 483 -1.68 -6.04 14.17
C GLN A 483 -2.39 -7.02 15.11
N ARG A 484 -3.70 -6.88 15.22
CA ARG A 484 -4.55 -7.71 16.07
C ARG A 484 -5.67 -8.33 15.25
N PHE A 485 -5.73 -9.66 15.26
CA PHE A 485 -6.78 -10.42 14.60
C PHE A 485 -7.56 -11.22 15.62
N LEU A 486 -8.86 -11.36 15.38
CA LEU A 486 -9.77 -12.14 16.19
C LEU A 486 -10.41 -13.22 15.31
N LEU A 487 -10.28 -14.49 15.72
CA LEU A 487 -10.82 -15.63 15.01
C LEU A 487 -11.97 -16.21 15.82
N PHE A 488 -13.13 -16.37 15.20
CA PHE A 488 -14.34 -16.89 15.83
C PHE A 488 -14.79 -18.17 15.13
N ALA A 489 -14.97 -19.23 15.90
CA ALA A 489 -15.62 -20.45 15.44
C ALA A 489 -17.13 -20.34 15.67
N LEU A 490 -17.90 -20.21 14.60
CA LEU A 490 -19.34 -20.08 14.64
C LEU A 490 -19.98 -21.39 14.15
N ASP A 491 -20.94 -21.90 14.92
CA ASP A 491 -21.70 -23.10 14.54
C ASP A 491 -22.58 -22.87 13.30
N GLY A 492 -23.15 -23.95 12.73
CA GLY A 492 -23.98 -23.90 11.55
C GLY A 492 -25.21 -23.02 11.65
N GLU A 493 -25.79 -22.88 12.85
CA GLU A 493 -26.97 -22.05 13.11
C GLU A 493 -26.59 -20.68 13.68
N LYS A 494 -27.40 -19.66 13.39
CA LYS A 494 -27.23 -18.34 14.02
C LYS A 494 -27.61 -18.45 15.50
N PRO A 495 -26.67 -18.23 16.44
CA PRO A 495 -27.01 -18.29 17.86
C PRO A 495 -28.08 -17.22 18.21
N ALA A 496 -29.01 -17.60 19.08
CA ALA A 496 -29.96 -16.66 19.67
C ALA A 496 -29.38 -16.09 20.98
N GLY A 497 -29.66 -14.84 21.28
CA GLY A 497 -29.24 -14.21 22.52
C GLY A 497 -28.86 -12.74 22.37
N ALA A 498 -28.48 -12.13 23.49
CA ALA A 498 -27.92 -10.78 23.51
C ALA A 498 -26.56 -10.76 22.78
N CYS A 499 -26.19 -9.61 22.22
CA CYS A 499 -24.88 -9.46 21.59
C CYS A 499 -23.78 -9.64 22.62
N THR A 500 -22.85 -10.53 22.34
CA THR A 500 -21.59 -10.69 23.07
C THR A 500 -20.45 -10.23 22.15
N THR A 501 -19.51 -9.44 22.68
CA THR A 501 -18.43 -8.89 21.88
C THR A 501 -17.08 -9.29 22.45
N PRO A 502 -15.99 -9.16 21.68
CA PRO A 502 -14.64 -9.16 22.22
C PRO A 502 -14.46 -8.10 23.30
N ALA A 503 -13.56 -8.35 24.23
CA ALA A 503 -13.23 -7.40 25.28
C ALA A 503 -12.56 -6.15 24.70
N MET A 504 -12.84 -5.00 25.33
CA MET A 504 -12.25 -3.71 25.08
C MET A 504 -11.47 -3.26 26.31
N ALA A 505 -10.29 -2.68 26.10
CA ALA A 505 -9.49 -2.16 27.21
C ALA A 505 -8.62 -0.96 26.77
N TRP A 506 -8.17 -0.22 27.76
CA TRP A 506 -7.18 0.84 27.56
C TRP A 506 -6.39 1.05 28.86
N ILE A 507 -5.10 1.33 28.74
CA ILE A 507 -4.23 1.71 29.84
C ILE A 507 -4.10 3.22 29.81
N ASP A 508 -4.62 3.91 30.83
CA ASP A 508 -4.55 5.36 30.99
C ASP A 508 -3.20 5.79 31.59
N GLU A 509 -2.67 4.97 32.51
CA GLU A 509 -1.40 5.18 33.20
C GLU A 509 -0.64 3.86 33.37
N PRO A 510 0.69 3.82 33.03
CA PRO A 510 1.47 4.85 32.35
C PRO A 510 1.07 4.98 30.89
N LEU A 511 1.33 6.15 30.26
CA LEU A 511 1.13 6.29 28.81
C LEU A 511 2.20 5.54 28.02
N GLY A 512 1.88 5.19 26.78
CA GLY A 512 2.85 4.54 25.90
C GLY A 512 4.12 5.38 25.69
N GLY A 513 5.28 4.79 26.03
CA GLY A 513 6.59 5.48 25.98
C GLY A 513 6.99 6.18 27.26
N ASP A 514 6.16 6.16 28.32
CA ASP A 514 6.53 6.77 29.60
C ASP A 514 7.71 6.04 30.23
N ARG A 515 8.48 6.80 31.02
CA ARG A 515 9.53 6.30 31.89
C ARG A 515 8.94 5.95 33.24
N VAL A 516 9.16 4.72 33.67
CA VAL A 516 8.68 4.21 34.96
C VAL A 516 9.84 3.70 35.81
N ASP A 517 9.72 3.84 37.11
CA ASP A 517 10.67 3.27 38.05
C ASP A 517 10.49 1.73 38.18
N GLY A 518 11.31 1.07 38.99
CA GLY A 518 11.20 -0.37 39.23
C GLY A 518 9.87 -0.83 39.86
N THR A 519 9.11 0.12 40.46
CA THR A 519 7.73 -0.10 40.93
C THR A 519 6.85 1.04 40.44
N PHE A 520 5.69 0.72 39.85
CA PHE A 520 4.78 1.73 39.31
C PHE A 520 3.33 1.24 39.33
N ASP A 521 2.41 2.19 39.29
CA ASP A 521 0.98 1.89 39.18
C ASP A 521 0.55 1.80 37.72
N VAL A 522 -0.37 0.87 37.43
CA VAL A 522 -1.05 0.73 36.15
C VAL A 522 -2.53 0.94 36.37
N ALA A 523 -3.14 1.87 35.65
CA ALA A 523 -4.57 2.15 35.76
C ALA A 523 -5.21 2.32 34.37
N GLY A 524 -6.51 2.02 34.28
CA GLY A 524 -7.24 2.11 33.05
C GLY A 524 -8.67 1.60 33.17
N TRP A 525 -9.20 1.16 32.05
CA TRP A 525 -10.55 0.59 31.99
C TRP A 525 -10.57 -0.65 31.06
N ALA A 526 -11.48 -1.55 31.35
CA ALA A 526 -11.76 -2.71 30.51
C ALA A 526 -13.22 -3.15 30.65
N PHE A 527 -13.85 -3.57 29.54
CA PHE A 527 -15.23 -4.06 29.52
C PHE A 527 -15.44 -5.11 28.42
N LYS A 528 -16.50 -5.90 28.54
CA LYS A 528 -16.91 -6.90 27.53
C LYS A 528 -18.43 -6.93 27.44
N ASP A 529 -18.98 -6.42 26.32
CA ASP A 529 -20.44 -6.29 26.15
C ASP A 529 -21.13 -7.65 26.18
N GLY A 530 -22.28 -7.69 26.86
CA GLY A 530 -23.15 -8.85 27.01
C GLY A 530 -22.68 -9.90 28.00
N VAL A 531 -21.42 -9.79 28.49
CA VAL A 531 -20.79 -10.80 29.37
C VAL A 531 -20.21 -10.18 30.64
N GLY A 532 -19.42 -9.12 30.50
CA GLY A 532 -18.59 -8.55 31.57
C GLY A 532 -17.25 -9.27 31.74
N LEU A 533 -16.41 -8.71 32.59
CA LEU A 533 -15.10 -9.27 32.94
C LEU A 533 -15.03 -9.65 34.41
N ASP A 534 -14.42 -10.80 34.71
CA ASP A 534 -14.16 -11.25 36.08
C ASP A 534 -12.82 -10.75 36.63
N ALA A 535 -11.81 -10.60 35.72
CA ALA A 535 -10.46 -10.20 36.15
C ALA A 535 -9.70 -9.51 35.01
N VAL A 536 -8.78 -8.62 35.44
CA VAL A 536 -7.77 -7.99 34.60
C VAL A 536 -6.38 -8.31 35.19
N GLU A 537 -5.51 -8.92 34.37
CA GLU A 537 -4.12 -9.19 34.72
C GLU A 537 -3.20 -8.27 33.93
N ILE A 538 -2.18 -7.75 34.59
CA ILE A 538 -1.15 -6.93 33.96
C ILE A 538 -0.06 -7.84 33.40
N LEU A 539 0.28 -7.66 32.14
CA LEU A 539 1.37 -8.36 31.47
C LEU A 539 2.55 -7.43 31.30
N LEU A 540 3.76 -7.95 31.48
CA LEU A 540 4.99 -7.30 31.09
C LEU A 540 5.79 -8.26 30.21
N ASP A 541 6.10 -7.84 28.96
CA ASP A 541 6.68 -8.70 27.92
C ASP A 541 5.91 -10.03 27.74
N GLY A 542 4.57 -9.94 27.73
CA GLY A 542 3.66 -11.08 27.57
C GLY A 542 3.51 -11.99 28.81
N SER A 543 4.25 -11.73 29.91
CA SER A 543 4.19 -12.52 31.14
C SER A 543 3.34 -11.82 32.22
N PRO A 544 2.43 -12.51 32.91
CA PRO A 544 1.64 -11.93 34.00
C PRO A 544 2.56 -11.50 35.16
N VAL A 545 2.43 -10.23 35.59
CA VAL A 545 3.23 -9.64 36.68
C VAL A 545 2.38 -9.16 37.85
N ALA A 546 1.10 -8.83 37.63
CA ALA A 546 0.19 -8.40 38.67
C ALA A 546 -1.27 -8.72 38.33
N HIS A 547 -2.12 -8.85 39.35
CA HIS A 547 -3.57 -8.85 39.24
C HIS A 547 -4.09 -7.46 39.57
N ALA A 548 -4.94 -6.89 38.72
CA ALA A 548 -5.54 -5.60 38.98
C ALA A 548 -6.76 -5.73 39.92
N VAL A 549 -6.96 -4.73 40.75
CA VAL A 549 -8.27 -4.47 41.38
C VAL A 549 -9.18 -3.94 40.28
N TYR A 550 -10.14 -4.77 39.84
CA TYR A 550 -11.12 -4.47 38.82
C TYR A 550 -12.48 -4.11 39.43
N GLY A 551 -13.32 -3.40 38.71
CA GLY A 551 -14.65 -2.96 39.17
C GLY A 551 -14.64 -1.59 39.85
N LEU A 552 -13.61 -0.78 39.60
CA LEU A 552 -13.54 0.61 40.05
C LEU A 552 -14.46 1.51 39.22
N ASP A 553 -15.00 2.55 39.84
CA ASP A 553 -15.88 3.51 39.16
C ASP A 553 -15.13 4.22 38.02
N ASN A 554 -15.67 4.04 36.81
CA ASN A 554 -15.22 4.75 35.59
C ASN A 554 -16.39 4.85 34.59
N ALA A 555 -17.12 5.95 34.65
CA ALA A 555 -18.24 6.21 33.73
C ALA A 555 -17.82 6.68 32.32
N GLY A 556 -16.51 6.88 32.10
CA GLY A 556 -15.97 7.38 30.83
C GLY A 556 -16.33 6.48 29.64
N PRO A 557 -16.03 5.16 29.69
CA PRO A 557 -16.31 4.24 28.58
C PRO A 557 -17.79 4.22 28.16
N LYS A 558 -18.74 4.08 29.10
CA LYS A 558 -20.18 4.08 28.78
C LYS A 558 -20.65 5.43 28.22
N ARG A 559 -20.07 6.54 28.68
CA ARG A 559 -20.40 7.88 28.17
C ARG A 559 -19.86 8.08 26.75
N PHE A 560 -18.67 7.55 26.47
CA PHE A 560 -18.06 7.65 25.15
C PHE A 560 -18.70 6.69 24.16
N TRP A 561 -19.01 5.45 24.59
CA TRP A 561 -19.72 4.44 23.79
C TRP A 561 -21.09 4.10 24.39
N PRO A 562 -22.13 4.89 24.12
CA PRO A 562 -23.49 4.59 24.63
C PRO A 562 -24.04 3.24 24.18
N ILE A 563 -23.53 2.71 23.06
CA ILE A 563 -23.88 1.38 22.53
C ILE A 563 -23.39 0.22 23.41
N SER A 564 -22.35 0.43 24.22
CA SER A 564 -21.78 -0.62 25.06
C SER A 564 -22.81 -1.11 26.09
N ASP A 565 -22.93 -2.42 26.24
CA ASP A 565 -23.90 -3.09 27.11
C ASP A 565 -23.19 -4.10 28.07
N ASP A 566 -22.07 -3.66 28.65
CA ASP A 566 -21.37 -4.44 29.68
C ASP A 566 -22.17 -4.37 31.00
N PRO A 567 -22.45 -5.52 31.65
CA PRO A 567 -23.24 -5.56 32.88
C PRO A 567 -22.58 -4.84 34.06
N HIS A 568 -21.28 -4.58 34.03
CA HIS A 568 -20.54 -3.92 35.09
C HIS A 568 -20.53 -2.39 35.00
N HIS A 569 -21.01 -1.80 33.90
CA HIS A 569 -21.04 -0.33 33.80
C HIS A 569 -21.80 0.30 34.97
N PRO A 570 -21.29 1.39 35.58
CA PRO A 570 -20.08 2.16 35.23
C PRO A 570 -18.77 1.64 35.88
N ARG A 571 -18.79 0.49 36.55
CA ARG A 571 -17.66 -0.04 37.32
C ARG A 571 -16.74 -0.91 36.45
N VAL A 572 -16.08 -0.27 35.49
CA VAL A 572 -15.18 -0.93 34.52
C VAL A 572 -13.73 -0.45 34.63
N GLY A 573 -13.43 0.34 35.65
CA GLY A 573 -12.06 0.79 35.92
C GLY A 573 -11.23 -0.30 36.58
N PHE A 574 -9.93 -0.27 36.37
CA PHE A 574 -8.97 -1.14 37.06
C PHE A 574 -7.73 -0.37 37.55
N ARG A 575 -7.07 -0.91 38.56
CA ARG A 575 -5.76 -0.43 39.03
C ARG A 575 -4.93 -1.60 39.55
N ALA A 576 -3.63 -1.57 39.26
CA ALA A 576 -2.66 -2.53 39.76
C ALA A 576 -1.36 -1.83 40.15
N HIS A 577 -0.66 -2.39 41.14
CA HIS A 577 0.72 -2.03 41.45
C HIS A 577 1.65 -3.08 40.85
N VAL A 578 2.63 -2.66 40.06
CA VAL A 578 3.57 -3.55 39.36
C VAL A 578 4.96 -3.42 40.01
N ASP A 579 5.52 -4.55 40.42
CA ASP A 579 6.92 -4.64 40.83
C ASP A 579 7.76 -5.18 39.65
N ALA A 580 8.44 -4.28 38.98
CA ALA A 580 9.38 -4.57 37.90
C ALA A 580 10.85 -4.40 38.33
N SER A 581 11.13 -4.37 39.64
CA SER A 581 12.48 -4.16 40.19
C SER A 581 13.50 -5.20 39.75
N ARG A 582 13.03 -6.40 39.34
CA ARG A 582 13.85 -7.49 38.81
C ARG A 582 14.07 -7.44 37.31
N MET A 583 13.32 -6.60 36.59
CA MET A 583 13.45 -6.46 35.15
C MET A 583 14.71 -5.66 34.79
N THR A 584 15.22 -5.87 33.60
CA THR A 584 16.34 -5.04 33.08
C THR A 584 15.87 -3.62 32.84
N GLY A 585 16.78 -2.63 32.97
CA GLY A 585 16.46 -1.27 32.49
C GLY A 585 16.33 -1.26 30.96
N GLY A 586 15.45 -0.39 30.43
CA GLY A 586 15.21 -0.23 29.03
C GLY A 586 13.73 -0.38 28.63
N ARG A 587 13.50 -0.57 27.32
CA ARG A 587 12.15 -0.69 26.75
C ARG A 587 11.56 -2.06 27.04
N HIS A 588 10.35 -2.07 27.61
CA HIS A 588 9.50 -3.22 27.87
C HIS A 588 8.10 -3.00 27.30
N TRP A 589 7.30 -4.08 27.25
CA TRP A 589 5.95 -4.02 26.69
C TRP A 589 4.91 -4.33 27.78
N LEU A 590 4.06 -3.36 28.05
CA LEU A 590 2.98 -3.43 29.04
C LEU A 590 1.68 -3.81 28.34
N GLY A 591 1.08 -4.91 28.74
CA GLY A 591 -0.17 -5.45 28.19
C GLY A 591 -1.19 -5.81 29.24
N LEU A 592 -2.36 -6.23 28.79
CA LEU A 592 -3.45 -6.71 29.65
C LEU A 592 -3.94 -8.08 29.17
N ARG A 593 -4.24 -8.95 30.14
CA ARG A 593 -5.02 -10.17 29.92
C ARG A 593 -6.38 -10.02 30.56
N LEU A 594 -7.42 -10.13 29.76
CA LEU A 594 -8.80 -9.91 30.14
C LEU A 594 -9.51 -11.24 30.24
N ARG A 595 -10.09 -11.52 31.42
CA ARG A 595 -10.86 -12.75 31.68
C ARG A 595 -12.34 -12.41 31.69
N GLY A 596 -13.07 -12.91 30.70
CA GLY A 596 -14.51 -12.75 30.62
C GLY A 596 -15.24 -13.68 31.58
N SER A 597 -16.42 -13.26 32.04
CA SER A 597 -17.31 -14.08 32.88
C SER A 597 -17.85 -15.32 32.14
N ASP A 598 -17.66 -15.39 30.83
CA ASP A 598 -17.89 -16.56 29.97
C ASP A 598 -16.70 -17.54 29.92
N GLY A 599 -15.66 -17.30 30.73
CA GLY A 599 -14.42 -18.07 30.72
C GLY A 599 -13.45 -17.76 29.59
N SER A 600 -13.76 -16.75 28.75
CA SER A 600 -12.84 -16.28 27.70
C SER A 600 -11.58 -15.65 28.29
N VAL A 601 -10.48 -15.77 27.55
CA VAL A 601 -9.21 -15.10 27.86
C VAL A 601 -8.73 -14.37 26.62
N GLU A 602 -8.61 -13.05 26.74
CA GLU A 602 -8.24 -12.20 25.62
C GLU A 602 -7.05 -11.30 26.01
N ASP A 603 -5.92 -11.48 25.33
CA ASP A 603 -4.79 -10.58 25.51
C ASP A 603 -5.01 -9.32 24.66
N TRP A 604 -4.92 -8.14 25.29
CA TRP A 604 -5.04 -6.85 24.64
C TRP A 604 -3.70 -6.45 23.99
N SER A 605 -3.73 -5.45 23.10
CA SER A 605 -2.52 -4.88 22.53
C SER A 605 -1.62 -4.29 23.61
N GLU A 606 -0.31 -4.49 23.47
CA GLU A 606 0.70 -3.99 24.40
C GLU A 606 1.14 -2.58 24.00
N GLN A 607 1.57 -1.79 25.01
CA GLN A 607 2.19 -0.49 24.79
C GLN A 607 3.60 -0.46 25.37
N PRO A 608 4.54 0.32 24.76
CA PRO A 608 5.90 0.39 25.27
C PRO A 608 5.96 1.20 26.56
N VAL A 609 6.83 0.78 27.50
CA VAL A 609 7.25 1.53 28.70
C VAL A 609 8.76 1.46 28.83
N GLU A 610 9.40 2.48 29.39
CA GLU A 610 10.84 2.50 29.63
C GLU A 610 11.14 2.39 31.11
N ILE A 611 11.65 1.23 31.56
CA ILE A 611 12.03 1.02 32.95
C ILE A 611 13.37 1.72 33.22
N VAL A 612 13.37 2.66 34.16
CA VAL A 612 14.55 3.40 34.61
C VAL A 612 15.07 2.74 35.89
N ARG A 613 16.39 2.60 36.02
CA ARG A 613 17.06 2.08 37.22
C ARG A 613 17.78 3.17 37.96
#